data_f7fe0f6c03e3f0c18c2c3f8c1997d0da
#
_entry.id   f7fe0f6c03e3f0c18c2c3f8c1997d0da
#
_cell.length_a   1.000
_cell.length_b   1.000
_cell.length_c   1.000
_cell.angle_alpha   90.00
_cell.angle_beta   90.00
_cell.angle_gamma   90.00
#
_symmetry.space_group_name_H-M   'P 1'
#
loop_
_entity.id
_entity.type
_entity.pdbx_description
1 polymer ?
#
loop_
_entity_poly.entity_id
_entity_poly.type
_entity_poly.pdbx_seq_one_letter_code
_entity_poly.pdbx_strand_id
1 'polypeptide(L)'
;MISWTGSNKPIEKIGLVGCGRMGRCMLRSLMDKGFQVVAYDKFPAAVQGAADMGAETAAAPSELAGRTSVILMSLPGPVQLQEVLFGAEGLKEGLTSDHVVIDTSTVDPATTRSNAEGVEETGAAYLDCPILGRPSATGKWMLPTGGNPDALDKVKPALLTFASDAVHVGGHGAGNALKLLNQLMFSCINAISSEVMAICDHVGIDKEVFYNTVAGSSAATVSGLFREVGKSIVNDGYDTPAFTVDLLIKDAKLGLQMAKDADAPSVIAGTVQLYNEIAHAEGLGMQDTSALYKVFSRHYEKLCGQAQAD
;
A
#
# COMPACT_ATOMS: atom_id res chain seq x y z
N MET A 1 -21.07 -11.37 -16.44
CA MET A 1 -19.60 -11.53 -16.31
C MET A 1 -19.12 -12.06 -17.66
N ILE A 2 -18.28 -11.31 -18.35
CA ILE A 2 -17.60 -11.77 -19.57
C ILE A 2 -16.51 -12.72 -19.10
N SER A 3 -16.54 -13.99 -19.53
CA SER A 3 -15.46 -14.92 -19.22
C SER A 3 -14.21 -14.46 -19.99
N TRP A 4 -13.12 -14.16 -19.27
CA TRP A 4 -11.84 -13.87 -19.90
C TRP A 4 -11.31 -15.16 -20.55
N THR A 5 -11.04 -15.10 -21.85
CA THR A 5 -10.62 -16.26 -22.66
C THR A 5 -9.14 -16.19 -23.06
N GLY A 6 -8.32 -15.50 -22.24
CA GLY A 6 -6.92 -15.29 -22.54
C GLY A 6 -6.06 -16.55 -22.62
N SER A 7 -4.83 -16.38 -23.06
CA SER A 7 -3.88 -17.45 -23.35
C SER A 7 -3.61 -18.39 -22.18
N ASN A 8 -3.65 -19.70 -22.40
CA ASN A 8 -3.24 -20.74 -21.44
C ASN A 8 -1.71 -21.00 -21.46
N LYS A 9 -0.92 -20.14 -22.11
CA LYS A 9 0.54 -20.30 -22.14
C LYS A 9 1.14 -20.13 -20.73
N PRO A 10 2.20 -20.86 -20.40
CA PRO A 10 2.93 -20.65 -19.15
C PRO A 10 3.41 -19.21 -19.05
N ILE A 11 3.41 -18.67 -17.82
CA ILE A 11 3.95 -17.33 -17.53
C ILE A 11 5.46 -17.50 -17.35
N GLU A 12 6.23 -17.10 -18.34
CA GLU A 12 7.69 -17.15 -18.30
C GLU A 12 8.30 -15.80 -17.94
N LYS A 13 7.69 -14.72 -18.43
CA LYS A 13 8.18 -13.36 -18.32
C LYS A 13 7.09 -12.43 -17.79
N ILE A 14 7.43 -11.62 -16.78
CA ILE A 14 6.52 -10.70 -16.09
C ILE A 14 7.03 -9.28 -16.25
N GLY A 15 6.14 -8.36 -16.60
CA GLY A 15 6.39 -6.92 -16.56
C GLY A 15 6.22 -6.37 -15.15
N LEU A 16 7.13 -5.50 -14.73
CA LEU A 16 7.00 -4.77 -13.47
C LEU A 16 7.11 -3.27 -13.75
N VAL A 17 6.05 -2.54 -13.46
CA VAL A 17 5.99 -1.08 -13.55
C VAL A 17 5.97 -0.49 -12.14
N GLY A 18 6.97 0.33 -11.85
CA GLY A 18 7.21 0.86 -10.51
C GLY A 18 8.23 0.04 -9.72
N CYS A 19 9.49 0.50 -9.71
CA CYS A 19 10.63 -0.15 -9.07
C CYS A 19 11.00 0.49 -7.71
N GLY A 20 9.99 1.05 -7.02
CA GLY A 20 10.11 1.57 -5.66
C GLY A 20 10.30 0.48 -4.61
N ARG A 21 10.09 0.81 -3.33
CA ARG A 21 10.31 -0.13 -2.21
C ARG A 21 9.52 -1.44 -2.36
N MET A 22 8.22 -1.36 -2.68
CA MET A 22 7.37 -2.54 -2.85
C MET A 22 7.71 -3.29 -4.14
N GLY A 23 7.89 -2.57 -5.27
CA GLY A 23 8.25 -3.17 -6.54
C GLY A 23 9.55 -3.97 -6.48
N ARG A 24 10.57 -3.47 -5.79
CA ARG A 24 11.85 -4.21 -5.59
C ARG A 24 11.68 -5.48 -4.76
N CYS A 25 10.76 -5.49 -3.79
CA CYS A 25 10.44 -6.71 -3.04
C CYS A 25 9.80 -7.78 -3.96
N MET A 26 8.85 -7.37 -4.80
CA MET A 26 8.22 -8.25 -5.78
C MET A 26 9.22 -8.74 -6.82
N LEU A 27 10.04 -7.83 -7.37
CA LEU A 27 11.11 -8.16 -8.33
C LEU A 27 12.01 -9.28 -7.81
N ARG A 28 12.57 -9.10 -6.61
CA ARG A 28 13.45 -10.10 -6.00
C ARG A 28 12.78 -11.45 -5.87
N SER A 29 11.56 -11.46 -5.31
CA SER A 29 10.82 -12.71 -5.07
C SER A 29 10.47 -13.45 -6.35
N LEU A 30 10.10 -12.73 -7.42
CA LEU A 30 9.83 -13.30 -8.74
C LEU A 30 11.09 -13.96 -9.33
N MET A 31 12.21 -13.24 -9.31
CA MET A 31 13.48 -13.73 -9.85
C MET A 31 14.04 -14.91 -9.05
N ASP A 32 13.94 -14.88 -7.71
CA ASP A 32 14.34 -16.00 -6.84
C ASP A 32 13.53 -17.28 -7.14
N LYS A 33 12.36 -17.15 -7.75
CA LYS A 33 11.49 -18.27 -8.18
C LYS A 33 11.63 -18.61 -9.67
N GLY A 34 12.57 -17.97 -10.37
CA GLY A 34 12.92 -18.29 -11.74
C GLY A 34 12.14 -17.54 -12.83
N PHE A 35 11.25 -16.59 -12.46
CA PHE A 35 10.61 -15.73 -13.45
C PHE A 35 11.61 -14.74 -14.06
N GLN A 36 11.53 -14.53 -15.36
CA GLN A 36 12.19 -13.42 -16.02
C GLN A 36 11.34 -12.15 -15.79
N VAL A 37 11.99 -11.02 -15.50
CA VAL A 37 11.27 -9.75 -15.27
C VAL A 37 11.79 -8.68 -16.22
N VAL A 38 10.85 -7.96 -16.84
CA VAL A 38 11.08 -6.72 -17.59
C VAL A 38 10.58 -5.58 -16.70
N ALA A 39 11.46 -4.67 -16.31
CA ALA A 39 11.15 -3.59 -15.40
C ALA A 39 11.07 -2.24 -16.12
N TYR A 40 10.14 -1.41 -15.68
CA TYR A 40 10.03 0.00 -16.07
C TYR A 40 9.76 0.86 -14.85
N ASP A 41 10.39 2.02 -14.81
CA ASP A 41 10.09 3.09 -13.86
C ASP A 41 10.35 4.45 -14.55
N LYS A 42 9.62 5.48 -14.15
CA LYS A 42 9.84 6.86 -14.64
C LYS A 42 11.21 7.42 -14.22
N PHE A 43 11.76 6.95 -13.11
CA PHE A 43 13.03 7.41 -12.56
C PHE A 43 14.19 6.51 -12.98
N PRO A 44 15.19 7.04 -13.73
CA PRO A 44 16.33 6.24 -14.21
C PRO A 44 17.08 5.49 -13.11
N ALA A 45 17.23 6.09 -11.94
CA ALA A 45 17.88 5.42 -10.80
C ALA A 45 17.11 4.19 -10.30
N ALA A 46 15.77 4.19 -10.40
CA ALA A 46 14.96 3.03 -10.03
C ALA A 46 15.07 1.91 -11.09
N VAL A 47 15.12 2.29 -12.38
CA VAL A 47 15.37 1.36 -13.50
C VAL A 47 16.76 0.71 -13.35
N GLN A 48 17.81 1.50 -13.09
CA GLN A 48 19.14 0.98 -12.87
C GLN A 48 19.18 0.02 -11.68
N GLY A 49 18.51 0.38 -10.58
CA GLY A 49 18.41 -0.52 -9.41
C GLY A 49 17.71 -1.85 -9.72
N ALA A 50 16.76 -1.89 -10.65
CA ALA A 50 16.16 -3.13 -11.12
C ALA A 50 17.10 -3.92 -12.04
N ALA A 51 17.82 -3.24 -12.93
CA ALA A 51 18.85 -3.86 -13.78
C ALA A 51 20.00 -4.47 -12.97
N ASP A 52 20.45 -3.79 -11.93
CA ASP A 52 21.51 -4.29 -11.01
C ASP A 52 21.05 -5.55 -10.26
N MET A 53 19.75 -5.75 -10.10
CA MET A 53 19.14 -6.98 -9.57
C MET A 53 19.01 -8.09 -10.62
N GLY A 54 19.29 -7.82 -11.90
CA GLY A 54 19.24 -8.77 -13.00
C GLY A 54 17.99 -8.72 -13.86
N ALA A 55 17.09 -7.72 -13.66
CA ALA A 55 15.93 -7.54 -14.52
C ALA A 55 16.33 -6.98 -15.90
N GLU A 56 15.64 -7.40 -16.95
CA GLU A 56 15.62 -6.65 -18.20
C GLU A 56 14.90 -5.30 -17.97
N THR A 57 15.18 -4.32 -18.82
CA THR A 57 14.51 -3.01 -18.72
C THR A 57 13.76 -2.67 -20.02
N ALA A 58 12.73 -1.87 -19.91
CA ALA A 58 12.00 -1.27 -21.03
C ALA A 58 12.12 0.25 -20.98
N ALA A 59 12.12 0.89 -22.16
CA ALA A 59 12.19 2.35 -22.25
C ALA A 59 10.81 3.02 -22.04
N ALA A 60 9.71 2.26 -22.29
CA ALA A 60 8.35 2.74 -22.15
C ALA A 60 7.41 1.62 -21.63
N PRO A 61 6.24 1.97 -21.04
CA PRO A 61 5.23 1.00 -20.65
C PRO A 61 4.72 0.15 -21.83
N SER A 62 4.49 0.74 -22.99
CA SER A 62 4.05 0.02 -24.21
C SER A 62 5.07 -1.01 -24.68
N GLU A 63 6.37 -0.70 -24.62
CA GLU A 63 7.44 -1.66 -24.91
C GLU A 63 7.40 -2.84 -23.95
N LEU A 64 7.22 -2.57 -22.64
CA LEU A 64 7.10 -3.61 -21.62
C LEU A 64 5.90 -4.53 -21.92
N ALA A 65 4.76 -3.96 -22.27
CA ALA A 65 3.58 -4.73 -22.64
C ALA A 65 3.85 -5.64 -23.85
N GLY A 66 4.55 -5.16 -24.89
CA GLY A 66 4.90 -5.95 -26.06
C GLY A 66 5.85 -7.14 -25.78
N ARG A 67 6.47 -7.18 -24.59
CA ARG A 67 7.46 -8.20 -24.18
C ARG A 67 6.97 -9.16 -23.11
N THR A 68 5.82 -8.90 -22.50
CA THR A 68 5.28 -9.65 -21.36
C THR A 68 3.78 -9.81 -21.46
N SER A 69 3.21 -10.87 -20.90
CA SER A 69 1.75 -11.09 -20.87
C SER A 69 1.12 -10.88 -19.49
N VAL A 70 1.93 -10.81 -18.46
CA VAL A 70 1.49 -10.48 -17.09
C VAL A 70 2.24 -9.25 -16.65
N ILE A 71 1.52 -8.22 -16.23
CA ILE A 71 2.08 -6.91 -15.88
C ILE A 71 1.67 -6.55 -14.46
N LEU A 72 2.65 -6.43 -13.56
CA LEU A 72 2.48 -5.93 -12.20
C LEU A 72 2.74 -4.42 -12.16
N MET A 73 1.83 -3.67 -11.55
CA MET A 73 2.01 -2.24 -11.29
C MET A 73 2.08 -1.98 -9.79
N SER A 74 3.01 -1.12 -9.38
CA SER A 74 3.18 -0.68 -7.98
C SER A 74 3.51 0.81 -7.94
N LEU A 75 2.48 1.64 -8.00
CA LEU A 75 2.58 3.07 -8.23
C LEU A 75 2.01 3.89 -7.05
N PRO A 76 2.43 5.16 -6.89
CA PRO A 76 2.04 5.98 -5.74
C PRO A 76 0.55 6.31 -5.66
N GLY A 77 -0.16 6.40 -6.81
CA GLY A 77 -1.56 6.81 -6.79
C GLY A 77 -2.20 6.98 -8.18
N PRO A 78 -3.41 7.58 -8.23
CA PRO A 78 -4.24 7.64 -9.42
C PRO A 78 -3.57 8.31 -10.63
N VAL A 79 -2.87 9.42 -10.40
CA VAL A 79 -2.23 10.20 -11.49
C VAL A 79 -1.19 9.37 -12.22
N GLN A 80 -0.34 8.66 -11.47
CA GLN A 80 0.71 7.82 -12.04
C GLN A 80 0.12 6.59 -12.75
N LEU A 81 -0.97 6.03 -12.23
CA LEU A 81 -1.69 4.95 -12.91
C LEU A 81 -2.25 5.41 -14.26
N GLN A 82 -2.89 6.58 -14.32
CA GLN A 82 -3.41 7.14 -15.57
C GLN A 82 -2.29 7.39 -16.58
N GLU A 83 -1.16 7.96 -16.14
CA GLU A 83 0.01 8.20 -17.01
C GLU A 83 0.56 6.88 -17.58
N VAL A 84 0.72 5.86 -16.75
CA VAL A 84 1.28 4.55 -17.15
C VAL A 84 0.32 3.75 -18.01
N LEU A 85 -0.97 3.77 -17.71
CA LEU A 85 -1.97 3.00 -18.46
C LEU A 85 -2.32 3.65 -19.79
N PHE A 86 -2.56 4.97 -19.80
CA PHE A 86 -3.23 5.67 -20.89
C PHE A 86 -2.47 6.88 -21.44
N GLY A 87 -1.32 7.22 -20.86
CA GLY A 87 -0.45 8.30 -21.36
C GLY A 87 0.22 7.93 -22.68
N ALA A 88 1.00 8.85 -23.24
CA ALA A 88 1.80 8.57 -24.42
C ALA A 88 2.76 7.40 -24.14
N GLU A 89 2.85 6.45 -25.06
CA GLU A 89 3.59 5.18 -24.91
C GLU A 89 3.13 4.36 -23.67
N GLY A 90 1.85 4.57 -23.25
CA GLY A 90 1.24 3.86 -22.14
C GLY A 90 0.99 2.37 -22.43
N LEU A 91 0.70 1.60 -21.36
CA LEU A 91 0.48 0.16 -21.48
C LEU A 91 -0.61 -0.20 -22.51
N LYS A 92 -1.69 0.61 -22.56
CA LYS A 92 -2.84 0.37 -23.46
C LYS A 92 -2.42 0.19 -24.93
N GLU A 93 -1.37 0.86 -25.39
CA GLU A 93 -0.90 0.75 -26.77
C GLU A 93 -0.34 -0.64 -27.11
N GLY A 94 0.16 -1.39 -26.11
CA GLY A 94 0.72 -2.74 -26.31
C GLY A 94 -0.16 -3.87 -25.77
N LEU A 95 -1.29 -3.55 -25.10
CA LEU A 95 -2.18 -4.57 -24.50
C LEU A 95 -3.01 -5.30 -25.56
N THR A 96 -3.25 -6.58 -25.31
CA THR A 96 -4.12 -7.48 -26.08
C THR A 96 -4.88 -8.41 -25.14
N SER A 97 -5.78 -9.24 -25.67
CA SER A 97 -6.54 -10.24 -24.89
C SER A 97 -5.66 -11.28 -24.16
N ASP A 98 -4.39 -11.39 -24.49
CA ASP A 98 -3.45 -12.32 -23.80
C ASP A 98 -2.92 -11.75 -22.48
N HIS A 99 -3.14 -10.46 -22.21
CA HIS A 99 -2.58 -9.78 -21.06
C HIS A 99 -3.46 -9.85 -19.79
N VAL A 100 -2.79 -9.94 -18.64
CA VAL A 100 -3.37 -9.66 -17.34
C VAL A 100 -2.58 -8.52 -16.69
N VAL A 101 -3.25 -7.40 -16.44
CA VAL A 101 -2.71 -6.25 -15.72
C VAL A 101 -3.11 -6.36 -14.26
N ILE A 102 -2.13 -6.36 -13.35
CA ILE A 102 -2.31 -6.52 -11.92
C ILE A 102 -1.86 -5.22 -11.24
N ASP A 103 -2.82 -4.46 -10.74
CA ASP A 103 -2.54 -3.21 -10.01
C ASP A 103 -2.44 -3.46 -8.51
N THR A 104 -1.25 -3.34 -7.96
CA THR A 104 -1.01 -3.43 -6.51
C THR A 104 -1.03 -2.07 -5.81
N SER A 105 -1.32 -1.00 -6.53
CA SER A 105 -1.40 0.36 -6.00
C SER A 105 -2.66 0.55 -5.14
N THR A 106 -2.60 1.50 -4.19
CA THR A 106 -3.75 1.85 -3.37
C THR A 106 -4.42 3.11 -3.92
N VAL A 107 -5.60 2.93 -4.49
CA VAL A 107 -6.45 3.97 -5.06
C VAL A 107 -7.92 3.76 -4.66
N ASP A 108 -8.79 4.72 -4.96
CA ASP A 108 -10.21 4.56 -4.71
C ASP A 108 -10.87 3.58 -5.70
N PRO A 109 -12.00 2.94 -5.31
CA PRO A 109 -12.67 1.96 -6.16
C PRO A 109 -13.23 2.53 -7.47
N ALA A 110 -13.53 3.83 -7.55
CA ALA A 110 -14.02 4.44 -8.79
C ALA A 110 -12.88 4.57 -9.81
N THR A 111 -11.71 5.03 -9.37
CA THR A 111 -10.48 5.02 -10.19
C THR A 111 -10.17 3.61 -10.68
N THR A 112 -10.24 2.60 -9.81
CA THR A 112 -10.02 1.20 -10.19
C THR A 112 -10.97 0.74 -11.29
N ARG A 113 -12.27 1.00 -11.15
CA ARG A 113 -13.25 0.62 -12.18
C ARG A 113 -13.01 1.31 -13.50
N SER A 114 -12.71 2.60 -13.49
CA SER A 114 -12.38 3.35 -14.72
C SER A 114 -11.12 2.82 -15.41
N ASN A 115 -10.09 2.45 -14.63
CA ASN A 115 -8.88 1.83 -15.18
C ASN A 115 -9.16 0.46 -15.77
N ALA A 116 -9.99 -0.35 -15.10
CA ALA A 116 -10.40 -1.66 -15.60
C ALA A 116 -11.16 -1.55 -16.93
N GLU A 117 -12.15 -0.64 -17.01
CA GLU A 117 -12.88 -0.37 -18.27
C GLU A 117 -11.92 -0.03 -19.41
N GLY A 118 -10.99 0.91 -19.18
CA GLY A 118 -10.04 1.34 -20.21
C GLY A 118 -9.05 0.25 -20.64
N VAL A 119 -8.66 -0.66 -19.75
CA VAL A 119 -7.79 -1.81 -20.06
C VAL A 119 -8.58 -2.90 -20.77
N GLU A 120 -9.79 -3.22 -20.31
CA GLU A 120 -10.63 -4.29 -20.85
C GLU A 120 -11.15 -3.98 -22.27
N GLU A 121 -11.16 -2.72 -22.71
CA GLU A 121 -11.39 -2.35 -24.12
C GLU A 121 -10.38 -2.99 -25.07
N THR A 122 -9.18 -3.34 -24.61
CA THR A 122 -8.16 -4.05 -25.41
C THR A 122 -8.35 -5.56 -25.42
N GLY A 123 -9.29 -6.07 -24.62
CA GLY A 123 -9.48 -7.50 -24.35
C GLY A 123 -8.62 -8.03 -23.21
N ALA A 124 -7.69 -7.26 -22.66
CA ALA A 124 -6.88 -7.64 -21.51
C ALA A 124 -7.73 -7.74 -20.23
N ALA A 125 -7.31 -8.56 -19.28
CA ALA A 125 -7.90 -8.56 -17.94
C ALA A 125 -7.23 -7.54 -17.03
N TYR A 126 -8.00 -6.92 -16.11
CA TYR A 126 -7.50 -6.07 -15.07
C TYR A 126 -7.85 -6.64 -13.70
N LEU A 127 -6.88 -6.64 -12.77
CA LEU A 127 -7.06 -7.06 -11.37
C LEU A 127 -6.57 -5.96 -10.45
N ASP A 128 -7.41 -5.49 -9.54
CA ASP A 128 -6.97 -4.68 -8.41
C ASP A 128 -6.57 -5.59 -7.24
N CYS A 129 -5.29 -5.55 -6.91
CA CYS A 129 -4.63 -6.52 -6.05
C CYS A 129 -3.74 -5.82 -5.00
N PRO A 130 -4.28 -4.88 -4.21
CA PRO A 130 -3.50 -4.10 -3.26
C PRO A 130 -2.91 -4.98 -2.17
N ILE A 131 -1.82 -4.53 -1.57
CA ILE A 131 -1.02 -5.31 -0.63
C ILE A 131 -1.44 -5.04 0.82
N LEU A 132 -1.84 -6.09 1.56
CA LEU A 132 -1.89 -6.08 3.02
C LEU A 132 -0.57 -6.63 3.56
N GLY A 133 0.37 -5.73 3.82
CA GLY A 133 1.71 -6.09 4.28
C GLY A 133 2.68 -4.93 4.19
N ARG A 134 3.89 -5.14 4.69
CA ARG A 134 5.02 -4.20 4.67
C ARG A 134 6.21 -4.83 3.95
N PRO A 135 7.20 -4.07 3.46
CA PRO A 135 8.39 -4.62 2.80
C PRO A 135 9.08 -5.73 3.62
N SER A 136 9.16 -5.56 4.94
CA SER A 136 9.77 -6.54 5.86
C SER A 136 9.01 -7.87 5.97
N ALA A 137 7.77 -7.93 5.49
CA ALA A 137 6.90 -9.10 5.51
C ALA A 137 6.70 -9.71 4.10
N THR A 138 7.60 -9.42 3.16
CA THR A 138 7.57 -10.04 1.82
C THR A 138 7.54 -11.56 1.94
N GLY A 139 6.69 -12.22 1.12
CA GLY A 139 6.39 -13.65 1.23
C GLY A 139 5.24 -13.99 2.17
N LYS A 140 4.79 -13.03 3.00
CA LYS A 140 3.66 -13.19 3.94
C LYS A 140 2.52 -12.20 3.67
N TRP A 141 2.57 -11.46 2.55
CA TRP A 141 1.52 -10.52 2.21
C TRP A 141 0.21 -11.24 1.89
N MET A 142 -0.90 -10.61 2.22
CA MET A 142 -2.23 -11.01 1.75
C MET A 142 -2.66 -10.04 0.65
N LEU A 143 -3.18 -10.57 -0.44
CA LEU A 143 -3.59 -9.79 -1.61
C LEU A 143 -5.12 -9.94 -1.81
N PRO A 144 -5.94 -9.05 -1.24
CA PRO A 144 -7.36 -8.99 -1.59
C PRO A 144 -7.48 -8.55 -3.06
N THR A 145 -8.10 -9.39 -3.88
CA THR A 145 -8.11 -9.19 -5.34
C THR A 145 -9.53 -8.99 -5.85
N GLY A 146 -9.76 -7.87 -6.51
CA GLY A 146 -10.97 -7.60 -7.29
C GLY A 146 -10.75 -7.84 -8.77
N GLY A 147 -11.82 -8.21 -9.49
CA GLY A 147 -11.80 -8.44 -10.92
C GLY A 147 -12.18 -9.87 -11.33
N ASN A 148 -11.70 -10.34 -12.46
CA ASN A 148 -12.06 -11.64 -13.02
C ASN A 148 -11.35 -12.79 -12.27
N PRO A 149 -12.07 -13.78 -11.68
CA PRO A 149 -11.46 -14.88 -10.94
C PRO A 149 -10.60 -15.81 -11.81
N ASP A 150 -10.96 -16.04 -13.08
CA ASP A 150 -10.17 -16.91 -13.96
C ASP A 150 -8.81 -16.26 -14.28
N ALA A 151 -8.78 -14.92 -14.44
CA ALA A 151 -7.54 -14.17 -14.59
C ALA A 151 -6.68 -14.24 -13.31
N LEU A 152 -7.31 -14.17 -12.12
CA LEU A 152 -6.60 -14.35 -10.86
C LEU A 152 -5.98 -15.74 -10.75
N ASP A 153 -6.73 -16.78 -11.03
CA ASP A 153 -6.24 -18.17 -10.97
C ASP A 153 -5.02 -18.38 -11.86
N LYS A 154 -5.03 -17.80 -13.07
CA LYS A 154 -3.88 -17.85 -13.99
C LYS A 154 -2.63 -17.22 -13.40
N VAL A 155 -2.73 -16.03 -12.76
CA VAL A 155 -1.57 -15.28 -12.28
C VAL A 155 -1.18 -15.63 -10.83
N LYS A 156 -2.01 -16.37 -10.11
CA LYS A 156 -1.80 -16.74 -8.71
C LYS A 156 -0.43 -17.39 -8.45
N PRO A 157 0.11 -18.28 -9.30
CA PRO A 157 1.47 -18.81 -9.08
C PRO A 157 2.57 -17.74 -9.02
N ALA A 158 2.45 -16.66 -9.80
CA ALA A 158 3.38 -15.53 -9.75
C ALA A 158 3.17 -14.69 -8.47
N LEU A 159 1.93 -14.42 -8.10
CA LEU A 159 1.60 -13.66 -6.88
C LEU A 159 2.10 -14.35 -5.60
N LEU A 160 2.00 -15.68 -5.53
CA LEU A 160 2.46 -16.47 -4.37
C LEU A 160 3.98 -16.52 -4.21
N THR A 161 4.75 -15.95 -5.11
CA THR A 161 6.20 -15.77 -4.91
C THR A 161 6.50 -14.74 -3.81
N PHE A 162 5.66 -13.71 -3.66
CA PHE A 162 5.84 -12.62 -2.71
C PHE A 162 4.68 -12.46 -1.70
N ALA A 163 3.62 -13.26 -1.83
CA ALA A 163 2.46 -13.25 -0.95
C ALA A 163 2.17 -14.64 -0.37
N SER A 164 1.51 -14.70 0.78
CA SER A 164 1.01 -15.94 1.36
C SER A 164 -0.26 -16.42 0.69
N ASP A 165 -1.10 -15.49 0.21
CA ASP A 165 -2.29 -15.81 -0.58
C ASP A 165 -2.75 -14.58 -1.38
N ALA A 166 -3.52 -14.85 -2.46
CA ALA A 166 -4.28 -13.89 -3.24
C ALA A 166 -5.74 -14.36 -3.26
N VAL A 167 -6.62 -13.57 -2.63
CA VAL A 167 -8.00 -13.95 -2.35
C VAL A 167 -8.95 -13.12 -3.20
N HIS A 168 -9.78 -13.77 -4.02
CA HIS A 168 -10.83 -13.07 -4.75
C HIS A 168 -11.90 -12.53 -3.78
N VAL A 169 -12.13 -11.22 -3.80
CA VAL A 169 -13.04 -10.53 -2.86
C VAL A 169 -14.22 -9.84 -3.54
N GLY A 170 -14.31 -9.91 -4.87
CA GLY A 170 -15.40 -9.33 -5.63
C GLY A 170 -14.99 -8.81 -7.01
N GLY A 171 -15.84 -8.01 -7.65
CA GLY A 171 -15.54 -7.33 -8.91
C GLY A 171 -14.50 -6.21 -8.74
N HIS A 172 -14.21 -5.49 -9.84
CA HIS A 172 -13.25 -4.39 -9.85
C HIS A 172 -13.52 -3.34 -8.76
N GLY A 173 -12.47 -2.99 -8.03
CA GLY A 173 -12.49 -2.07 -6.90
C GLY A 173 -12.75 -2.73 -5.54
N ALA A 174 -13.13 -4.02 -5.47
CA ALA A 174 -13.37 -4.70 -4.21
C ALA A 174 -12.07 -4.92 -3.42
N GLY A 175 -10.95 -5.22 -4.10
CA GLY A 175 -9.63 -5.32 -3.47
C GLY A 175 -9.21 -3.99 -2.84
N ASN A 176 -9.31 -2.90 -3.60
CA ASN A 176 -8.98 -1.56 -3.10
C ASN A 176 -9.95 -1.12 -1.99
N ALA A 177 -11.26 -1.42 -2.08
CA ALA A 177 -12.20 -1.12 -1.01
C ALA A 177 -11.80 -1.81 0.31
N LEU A 178 -11.47 -3.10 0.27
CA LEU A 178 -10.98 -3.85 1.44
C LEU A 178 -9.69 -3.24 1.98
N LYS A 179 -8.75 -2.89 1.09
CA LYS A 179 -7.50 -2.22 1.48
C LYS A 179 -7.76 -0.91 2.20
N LEU A 180 -8.66 -0.06 1.69
CA LEU A 180 -8.98 1.23 2.29
C LEU A 180 -9.65 1.08 3.66
N LEU A 181 -10.56 0.12 3.83
CA LEU A 181 -11.14 -0.22 5.14
C LEU A 181 -10.04 -0.61 6.16
N ASN A 182 -9.08 -1.44 5.74
CA ASN A 182 -7.93 -1.77 6.58
C ASN A 182 -7.07 -0.53 6.91
N GLN A 183 -6.90 0.41 5.97
CA GLN A 183 -6.12 1.63 6.22
C GLN A 183 -6.82 2.58 7.20
N LEU A 184 -8.15 2.63 7.23
CA LEU A 184 -8.89 3.36 8.27
C LEU A 184 -8.67 2.74 9.65
N MET A 185 -8.73 1.40 9.77
CA MET A 185 -8.39 0.70 11.02
C MET A 185 -6.92 0.95 11.43
N PHE A 186 -5.99 0.89 10.46
CA PHE A 186 -4.59 1.19 10.69
C PHE A 186 -4.42 2.59 11.30
N SER A 187 -5.04 3.61 10.69
CA SER A 187 -4.98 5.00 11.15
C SER A 187 -5.46 5.14 12.60
N CYS A 188 -6.59 4.53 12.94
CA CYS A 188 -7.15 4.58 14.30
C CYS A 188 -6.26 3.87 15.33
N ILE A 189 -5.75 2.68 15.01
CA ILE A 189 -4.86 1.93 15.93
C ILE A 189 -3.54 2.68 16.11
N ASN A 190 -2.99 3.28 15.04
CA ASN A 190 -1.78 4.09 15.12
C ASN A 190 -1.98 5.30 16.03
N ALA A 191 -3.09 6.02 15.84
CA ALA A 191 -3.41 7.21 16.64
C ALA A 191 -3.57 6.87 18.12
N ILE A 192 -4.42 5.90 18.48
CA ILE A 192 -4.62 5.53 19.89
C ILE A 192 -3.34 4.97 20.53
N SER A 193 -2.51 4.22 19.78
CA SER A 193 -1.23 3.73 20.29
C SER A 193 -0.30 4.91 20.60
N SER A 194 -0.21 5.88 19.72
CA SER A 194 0.60 7.09 19.89
C SER A 194 0.13 7.95 21.06
N GLU A 195 -1.18 8.15 21.18
CA GLU A 195 -1.80 8.93 22.26
C GLU A 195 -1.55 8.31 23.63
N VAL A 196 -1.81 7.01 23.77
CA VAL A 196 -1.59 6.30 25.06
C VAL A 196 -0.12 6.33 25.47
N MET A 197 0.81 6.17 24.53
CA MET A 197 2.25 6.29 24.81
C MET A 197 2.64 7.70 25.28
N ALA A 198 1.99 8.74 24.74
CA ALA A 198 2.20 10.12 25.19
C ALA A 198 1.59 10.37 26.59
N ILE A 199 0.45 9.76 26.90
CA ILE A 199 -0.16 9.84 28.25
C ILE A 199 0.73 9.19 29.31
N CYS A 200 1.46 8.11 28.98
CA CYS A 200 2.36 7.45 29.94
C CYS A 200 3.33 8.43 30.58
N ASP A 201 4.00 9.27 29.80
CA ASP A 201 4.94 10.27 30.31
C ASP A 201 4.25 11.26 31.29
N HIS A 202 2.98 11.58 31.02
CA HIS A 202 2.19 12.52 31.82
C HIS A 202 1.72 11.97 33.16
N VAL A 203 1.46 10.67 33.25
CA VAL A 203 1.06 10.00 34.50
C VAL A 203 2.24 9.39 35.23
N GLY A 204 3.47 9.69 34.81
CA GLY A 204 4.70 9.25 35.45
C GLY A 204 5.04 7.77 35.21
N ILE A 205 4.54 7.18 34.16
CA ILE A 205 4.91 5.84 33.70
C ILE A 205 5.88 5.96 32.55
N ASP A 206 7.09 5.39 32.71
CA ASP A 206 8.05 5.31 31.62
C ASP A 206 7.45 4.55 30.41
N LYS A 207 7.50 5.17 29.24
CA LYS A 207 6.91 4.60 28.00
C LYS A 207 7.53 3.27 27.58
N GLU A 208 8.82 3.06 27.87
CA GLU A 208 9.50 1.78 27.60
C GLU A 208 8.98 0.69 28.54
N VAL A 209 8.80 1.00 29.82
CA VAL A 209 8.22 0.07 30.81
C VAL A 209 6.79 -0.30 30.40
N PHE A 210 5.97 0.68 30.02
CA PHE A 210 4.61 0.42 29.54
C PHE A 210 4.63 -0.47 28.29
N TYR A 211 5.42 -0.10 27.26
CA TYR A 211 5.52 -0.84 26.04
C TYR A 211 5.94 -2.31 26.28
N ASN A 212 7.05 -2.53 27.00
CA ASN A 212 7.57 -3.87 27.24
C ASN A 212 6.59 -4.73 28.05
N THR A 213 5.92 -4.13 29.04
CA THR A 213 4.93 -4.83 29.87
C THR A 213 3.71 -5.24 29.03
N VAL A 214 3.13 -4.31 28.27
CA VAL A 214 1.92 -4.58 27.48
C VAL A 214 2.25 -5.49 26.30
N ALA A 215 3.28 -5.17 25.50
CA ALA A 215 3.63 -5.97 24.31
C ALA A 215 4.07 -7.40 24.65
N GLY A 216 4.62 -7.63 25.82
CA GLY A 216 4.98 -8.95 26.35
C GLY A 216 3.82 -9.73 26.97
N SER A 217 2.66 -9.09 27.17
CA SER A 217 1.50 -9.71 27.78
C SER A 217 0.59 -10.41 26.77
N SER A 218 -0.43 -11.12 27.29
CA SER A 218 -1.55 -11.66 26.51
C SER A 218 -2.78 -10.72 26.49
N ALA A 219 -2.60 -9.43 26.79
CA ALA A 219 -3.70 -8.48 26.78
C ALA A 219 -4.33 -8.35 25.38
N ALA A 220 -5.65 -8.29 25.31
CA ALA A 220 -6.39 -8.22 24.05
C ALA A 220 -6.10 -6.97 23.23
N THR A 221 -5.57 -5.91 23.85
CA THR A 221 -5.16 -4.65 23.18
C THR A 221 -3.86 -4.78 22.37
N VAL A 222 -3.10 -5.87 22.56
CA VAL A 222 -1.84 -6.08 21.86
C VAL A 222 -2.10 -6.49 20.41
N SER A 223 -1.92 -5.54 19.50
CA SER A 223 -1.95 -5.78 18.05
C SER A 223 -0.53 -5.82 17.48
N GLY A 224 -0.39 -6.38 16.27
CA GLY A 224 0.87 -6.28 15.53
C GLY A 224 1.28 -4.83 15.30
N LEU A 225 0.32 -3.96 15.01
CA LEU A 225 0.57 -2.53 14.80
C LEU A 225 0.99 -1.83 16.10
N PHE A 226 0.37 -2.12 17.25
CA PHE A 226 0.82 -1.57 18.54
C PHE A 226 2.28 -1.92 18.84
N ARG A 227 2.68 -3.19 18.58
CA ARG A 227 4.08 -3.59 18.76
C ARG A 227 5.05 -2.80 17.89
N GLU A 228 4.67 -2.50 16.66
CA GLU A 228 5.50 -1.74 15.72
C GLU A 228 5.56 -0.26 16.08
N VAL A 229 4.41 0.36 16.30
CA VAL A 229 4.28 1.79 16.65
C VAL A 229 4.94 2.07 18.00
N GLY A 230 4.62 1.29 19.03
CA GLY A 230 5.20 1.44 20.36
C GLY A 230 6.73 1.26 20.36
N LYS A 231 7.24 0.27 19.61
CA LYS A 231 8.69 0.08 19.45
C LYS A 231 9.35 1.28 18.77
N SER A 232 8.73 1.84 17.72
CA SER A 232 9.24 3.02 17.04
C SER A 232 9.27 4.24 17.98
N ILE A 233 8.22 4.44 18.80
CA ILE A 233 8.15 5.53 19.77
C ILE A 233 9.24 5.39 20.83
N VAL A 234 9.43 4.20 21.42
CA VAL A 234 10.46 3.95 22.44
C VAL A 234 11.88 4.22 21.93
N ASN A 235 12.14 3.90 20.65
CA ASN A 235 13.47 4.04 20.06
C ASN A 235 13.67 5.32 19.25
N ASP A 236 12.76 6.28 19.30
CA ASP A 236 12.75 7.51 18.48
C ASP A 236 12.95 7.25 16.97
N GLY A 237 12.39 6.14 16.48
CA GLY A 237 12.63 5.59 15.16
C GLY A 237 11.84 6.27 14.03
N TYR A 238 11.62 7.59 14.10
CA TYR A 238 10.72 8.33 13.21
C TYR A 238 11.31 8.61 11.81
N ASP A 239 12.63 8.71 11.69
CA ASP A 239 13.29 9.16 10.46
C ASP A 239 13.57 8.03 9.46
N THR A 240 13.28 6.79 9.84
CA THR A 240 13.37 5.62 8.97
C THR A 240 11.99 4.98 8.75
N PRO A 241 11.06 5.67 8.06
CA PRO A 241 9.67 5.25 8.03
C PRO A 241 9.48 3.93 7.29
N ALA A 242 8.72 3.03 7.90
CA ALA A 242 8.12 1.91 7.19
C ALA A 242 6.93 2.41 6.34
N PHE A 243 6.16 3.35 6.87
CA PHE A 243 5.02 4.01 6.24
C PHE A 243 4.95 5.46 6.74
N THR A 244 4.96 6.44 5.83
CA THR A 244 5.00 7.85 6.22
C THR A 244 3.63 8.38 6.61
N VAL A 245 3.61 9.46 7.41
CA VAL A 245 2.38 10.19 7.76
C VAL A 245 1.63 10.62 6.50
N ASP A 246 2.32 11.17 5.49
CA ASP A 246 1.69 11.64 4.25
C ASP A 246 1.04 10.51 3.44
N LEU A 247 1.66 9.33 3.41
CA LEU A 247 1.06 8.15 2.77
C LEU A 247 -0.18 7.67 3.53
N LEU A 248 -0.16 7.72 4.87
CA LEU A 248 -1.33 7.40 5.68
C LEU A 248 -2.46 8.39 5.45
N ILE A 249 -2.16 9.69 5.40
CA ILE A 249 -3.14 10.75 5.09
C ILE A 249 -3.80 10.49 3.74
N LYS A 250 -3.01 10.18 2.72
CA LYS A 250 -3.53 9.83 1.39
C LYS A 250 -4.49 8.65 1.45
N ASP A 251 -4.09 7.56 2.07
CA ASP A 251 -4.90 6.34 2.16
C ASP A 251 -6.17 6.57 2.98
N ALA A 252 -6.07 7.29 4.11
CA ALA A 252 -7.22 7.61 4.94
C ALA A 252 -8.22 8.52 4.20
N LYS A 253 -7.77 9.52 3.44
CA LYS A 253 -8.62 10.38 2.61
C LYS A 253 -9.38 9.57 1.57
N LEU A 254 -8.72 8.64 0.90
CA LEU A 254 -9.37 7.74 -0.05
C LEU A 254 -10.45 6.88 0.62
N GLY A 255 -10.15 6.34 1.80
CA GLY A 255 -11.11 5.54 2.57
C GLY A 255 -12.30 6.34 3.08
N LEU A 256 -12.07 7.56 3.57
CA LEU A 256 -13.12 8.47 4.02
C LEU A 256 -14.01 8.92 2.85
N GLN A 257 -13.42 9.21 1.69
CA GLN A 257 -14.17 9.55 0.49
C GLN A 257 -15.03 8.36 0.02
N MET A 258 -14.46 7.15 -0.02
CA MET A 258 -15.20 5.93 -0.34
C MET A 258 -16.41 5.72 0.60
N ALA A 259 -16.21 5.91 1.91
CA ALA A 259 -17.30 5.80 2.88
C ALA A 259 -18.37 6.88 2.66
N LYS A 260 -17.97 8.13 2.37
CA LYS A 260 -18.88 9.23 2.04
C LYS A 260 -19.71 8.94 0.79
N ASP A 261 -19.09 8.40 -0.25
CA ASP A 261 -19.77 8.06 -1.51
C ASP A 261 -20.77 6.90 -1.33
N ALA A 262 -20.61 6.12 -0.26
CA ALA A 262 -21.52 5.05 0.15
C ALA A 262 -22.53 5.49 1.23
N ASP A 263 -22.66 6.79 1.52
CA ASP A 263 -23.50 7.35 2.60
C ASP A 263 -23.22 6.71 3.99
N ALA A 264 -21.98 6.28 4.24
CA ALA A 264 -21.54 5.66 5.49
C ALA A 264 -20.78 6.68 6.38
N PRO A 265 -21.38 7.19 7.48
CA PRO A 265 -20.71 8.15 8.37
C PRO A 265 -19.46 7.56 9.01
N SER A 266 -18.34 8.27 8.92
CA SER A 266 -17.01 7.82 9.39
C SER A 266 -16.49 8.71 10.53
N VAL A 267 -17.19 8.75 11.67
CA VAL A 267 -16.95 9.70 12.77
C VAL A 267 -15.54 9.51 13.37
N ILE A 268 -15.20 8.29 13.78
CA ILE A 268 -13.92 7.99 14.45
C ILE A 268 -12.76 8.21 13.48
N ALA A 269 -12.81 7.60 12.30
CA ALA A 269 -11.74 7.72 11.32
C ALA A 269 -11.57 9.17 10.82
N GLY A 270 -12.68 9.92 10.67
CA GLY A 270 -12.66 11.34 10.33
C GLY A 270 -11.98 12.19 11.39
N THR A 271 -12.25 11.93 12.67
CA THR A 271 -11.58 12.63 13.78
C THR A 271 -10.09 12.32 13.81
N VAL A 272 -9.71 11.06 13.66
CA VAL A 272 -8.29 10.65 13.63
C VAL A 272 -7.56 11.28 12.44
N GLN A 273 -8.22 11.43 11.28
CA GLN A 273 -7.62 12.07 10.12
C GLN A 273 -7.19 13.52 10.41
N LEU A 274 -7.92 14.26 11.24
CA LEU A 274 -7.53 15.62 11.64
C LEU A 274 -6.17 15.63 12.37
N TYR A 275 -5.92 14.65 13.26
CA TYR A 275 -4.63 14.53 13.94
C TYR A 275 -3.49 14.18 12.99
N ASN A 276 -3.74 13.35 11.98
CA ASN A 276 -2.74 13.08 10.93
C ASN A 276 -2.42 14.36 10.14
N GLU A 277 -3.42 15.19 9.83
CA GLU A 277 -3.24 16.47 9.13
C GLU A 277 -2.49 17.49 10.01
N ILE A 278 -2.72 17.51 11.32
CA ILE A 278 -1.91 18.31 12.26
C ILE A 278 -0.45 17.85 12.21
N ALA A 279 -0.18 16.55 12.23
CA ALA A 279 1.19 16.03 12.12
C ALA A 279 1.87 16.48 10.82
N HIS A 280 1.17 16.46 9.69
CA HIS A 280 1.67 17.01 8.42
C HIS A 280 1.99 18.50 8.54
N ALA A 281 1.06 19.29 9.07
CA ALA A 281 1.23 20.74 9.24
C ALA A 281 2.41 21.10 10.18
N GLU A 282 2.74 20.24 11.14
CA GLU A 282 3.91 20.36 12.01
C GLU A 282 5.23 19.88 11.34
N GLY A 283 5.21 19.52 10.05
CA GLY A 283 6.39 19.09 9.29
C GLY A 283 6.77 17.62 9.48
N LEU A 284 5.88 16.79 10.04
CA LEU A 284 6.14 15.36 10.29
C LEU A 284 5.74 14.45 9.11
N GLY A 285 5.31 15.02 7.99
CA GLY A 285 4.74 14.29 6.84
C GLY A 285 5.60 13.16 6.31
N MET A 286 6.91 13.34 6.24
CA MET A 286 7.87 12.35 5.75
C MET A 286 8.38 11.38 6.82
N GLN A 287 8.03 11.60 8.09
CA GLN A 287 8.38 10.69 9.19
C GLN A 287 7.46 9.47 9.23
N ASP A 288 7.85 8.45 10.01
CA ASP A 288 7.02 7.28 10.25
C ASP A 288 5.70 7.66 10.93
N THR A 289 4.63 6.92 10.67
CA THR A 289 3.30 7.17 11.23
C THR A 289 3.28 7.24 12.75
N SER A 290 4.23 6.61 13.44
CA SER A 290 4.42 6.70 14.88
C SER A 290 4.82 8.12 15.37
N ALA A 291 5.26 9.01 14.46
CA ALA A 291 5.55 10.41 14.78
C ALA A 291 4.31 11.19 15.24
N LEU A 292 3.09 10.66 15.05
CA LEU A 292 1.87 11.20 15.63
C LEU A 292 1.95 11.31 17.17
N TYR A 293 2.75 10.48 17.84
CA TYR A 293 3.12 10.63 19.26
C TYR A 293 3.62 12.05 19.60
N LYS A 294 4.44 12.66 18.74
CA LYS A 294 4.99 14.00 18.96
C LYS A 294 3.91 15.08 19.02
N VAL A 295 2.83 14.92 18.25
CA VAL A 295 1.69 15.84 18.26
C VAL A 295 1.00 15.78 19.62
N PHE A 296 0.70 14.59 20.13
CA PHE A 296 0.06 14.40 21.43
C PHE A 296 0.96 14.88 22.59
N SER A 297 2.23 14.47 22.60
CA SER A 297 3.19 14.84 23.63
C SER A 297 3.33 16.37 23.75
N ARG A 298 3.57 17.06 22.63
CA ARG A 298 3.67 18.54 22.62
C ARG A 298 2.39 19.24 23.06
N HIS A 299 1.23 18.66 22.71
CA HIS A 299 -0.05 19.20 23.12
C HIS A 299 -0.22 19.15 24.64
N TYR A 300 0.12 18.03 25.25
CA TYR A 300 0.05 17.85 26.69
C TYR A 300 1.07 18.72 27.45
N GLU A 301 2.30 18.86 26.97
CA GLU A 301 3.31 19.76 27.54
C GLU A 301 2.82 21.21 27.60
N LYS A 302 2.17 21.70 26.53
CA LYS A 302 1.61 23.06 26.47
C LYS A 302 0.47 23.24 27.46
N LEU A 303 -0.42 22.26 27.59
CA LEU A 303 -1.53 22.33 28.55
C LEU A 303 -1.04 22.33 30.01
N CYS A 304 -0.03 21.53 30.34
CA CYS A 304 0.52 21.47 31.71
C CYS A 304 1.41 22.67 32.05
N GLY A 305 2.15 23.22 31.08
CA GLY A 305 2.92 24.45 31.28
C GLY A 305 2.04 25.66 31.58
N GLN A 306 0.82 25.69 31.05
CA GLN A 306 -0.17 26.73 31.38
C GLN A 306 -0.80 26.53 32.78
N ALA A 307 -1.01 25.29 33.20
CA ALA A 307 -1.58 24.99 34.52
C ALA A 307 -0.60 25.22 35.72
N GLN A 308 0.70 25.39 35.45
CA GLN A 308 1.71 25.75 36.47
C GLN A 308 1.98 27.26 36.52
N ALA A 309 1.42 28.03 35.59
CA ALA A 309 1.61 29.48 35.50
C ALA A 309 0.42 30.29 36.11
N ASP A 310 -0.68 29.62 36.44
CA ASP A 310 -1.86 30.13 37.16
C ASP A 310 -1.84 29.61 38.62
#